data_c511e026a5e7460e00f1d9a99a9b4fee
#
_entry.id   c511e026a5e7460e00f1d9a99a9b4fee
#
_cell.length_a   1.000
_cell.length_b   1.000
_cell.length_c   1.000
_cell.angle_alpha   90.00
_cell.angle_beta   90.00
_cell.angle_gamma   90.00
#
_symmetry.space_group_name_H-M   'P 1'
#
loop_
_entity.id
_entity.type
_entity.pdbx_description
1 polymer ?
#
loop_
_entity_poly.entity_id
_entity_poly.type
_entity_poly.pdbx_seq_one_letter_code
_entity_poly.pdbx_strand_id
1 'polypeptide(L)'
;MDYPPLYAANSDPHAGTKYDFERDFVGYGRHPPQAQWPNDAKIAVSFVINYEEGAEQNVQNGDGQSENALTEQSDRPPRPGQRSMNTESDFEYGSRVGIWRMLNTFEAHNMPVTIYAVGQALEKNPAVIQAFKDGEHEIASHAYRWIDYHDMDEALEKEYIVRQLKCLEELTGEYPVGWYYGRLSPRSKALVFEAYKELGIPLCWESDSYCDDLPYWSDVPAEADLPAGAQSAGPQGMLMLPYTYDANDLKFHSPSGVFSPQAFYEYLQSAFDILEIYGTFVIATTLCYTNIAQALKRFVEYISAKPGVWVTRRKDIAEHWRRIV
;
A
#
# COMPACT_ATOMS: atom_id res chain seq x y z
N MET A 1 18.31 -36.64 29.54
CA MET A 1 19.05 -35.55 28.94
C MET A 1 18.02 -34.43 28.70
N ASP A 2 18.09 -33.40 29.50
CA ASP A 2 17.24 -32.22 29.27
C ASP A 2 17.84 -31.46 28.10
N TYR A 3 17.24 -31.62 26.92
CA TYR A 3 17.57 -30.72 25.80
C TYR A 3 17.12 -29.33 26.16
N PRO A 4 17.96 -28.29 25.94
CA PRO A 4 17.49 -26.91 26.03
C PRO A 4 16.28 -26.73 25.10
N PRO A 5 15.32 -25.88 25.45
CA PRO A 5 14.20 -25.59 24.57
C PRO A 5 14.73 -25.22 23.17
N LEU A 6 14.15 -25.83 22.14
CA LEU A 6 14.56 -25.63 20.74
C LEU A 6 14.44 -24.14 20.30
N TYR A 7 13.68 -23.39 21.06
CA TYR A 7 13.43 -21.96 20.82
C TYR A 7 13.73 -21.15 22.07
N ALA A 8 14.36 -20.00 21.89
CA ALA A 8 14.45 -18.99 22.95
C ALA A 8 13.04 -18.55 23.39
N ALA A 9 12.89 -18.09 24.62
CA ALA A 9 11.65 -17.44 25.03
C ALA A 9 11.35 -16.26 24.10
N ASN A 10 10.06 -16.02 23.85
CA ASN A 10 9.64 -14.85 23.08
C ASN A 10 10.19 -13.59 23.74
N SER A 11 10.99 -12.83 23.01
CA SER A 11 11.62 -11.60 23.46
C SER A 11 10.96 -10.34 22.88
N ASP A 12 9.83 -10.50 22.18
CA ASP A 12 9.07 -9.38 21.66
C ASP A 12 8.50 -8.55 22.82
N PRO A 13 8.84 -7.25 22.93
CA PRO A 13 8.30 -6.38 23.96
C PRO A 13 6.79 -6.18 23.87
N HIS A 14 6.20 -6.49 22.73
CA HIS A 14 4.76 -6.37 22.46
C HIS A 14 3.98 -7.66 22.70
N ALA A 15 4.65 -8.78 23.05
CA ALA A 15 4.00 -10.06 23.29
C ALA A 15 2.87 -9.96 24.33
N GLY A 16 1.68 -10.44 23.99
CA GLY A 16 0.47 -10.40 24.81
C GLY A 16 -0.14 -9.00 24.99
N THR A 17 0.29 -8.00 24.23
CA THR A 17 -0.31 -6.66 24.21
C THR A 17 -1.26 -6.50 23.02
N LYS A 18 -1.96 -5.35 22.94
CA LYS A 18 -2.79 -4.97 21.79
C LYS A 18 -2.03 -4.87 20.46
N TYR A 19 -0.71 -4.93 20.48
CA TYR A 19 0.19 -4.86 19.32
C TYR A 19 0.67 -6.24 18.86
N ASP A 20 0.37 -7.30 19.63
CA ASP A 20 0.80 -8.67 19.34
C ASP A 20 -0.11 -9.33 18.30
N PHE A 21 0.08 -8.98 17.03
CA PHE A 21 -0.62 -9.63 15.92
C PHE A 21 -0.05 -11.02 15.68
N GLU A 22 -0.90 -12.04 15.73
CA GLU A 22 -0.51 -13.41 15.48
C GLU A 22 0.01 -13.60 14.05
N ARG A 23 1.06 -14.41 13.92
CA ARG A 23 1.57 -14.83 12.62
C ARG A 23 0.83 -16.08 12.16
N ASP A 24 0.07 -15.97 11.08
CA ASP A 24 -0.57 -17.11 10.44
C ASP A 24 0.34 -17.71 9.36
N PHE A 25 0.72 -18.98 9.53
CA PHE A 25 1.48 -19.79 8.56
C PHE A 25 0.61 -20.81 7.82
N VAL A 26 -0.68 -20.83 8.08
CA VAL A 26 -1.63 -21.79 7.52
C VAL A 26 -2.41 -21.17 6.34
N GLY A 27 -2.91 -19.94 6.50
CA GLY A 27 -3.69 -19.23 5.50
C GLY A 27 -4.84 -20.06 4.95
N TYR A 28 -5.14 -19.94 3.67
CA TYR A 28 -6.14 -20.76 2.99
C TYR A 28 -5.64 -22.17 2.62
N GLY A 29 -4.37 -22.47 2.79
CA GLY A 29 -3.78 -23.75 2.48
C GLY A 29 -3.91 -24.15 1.01
N ARG A 30 -4.14 -25.47 0.75
CA ARG A 30 -4.20 -25.99 -0.62
C ARG A 30 -5.48 -25.63 -1.38
N HIS A 31 -6.53 -25.25 -0.70
CA HIS A 31 -7.87 -25.06 -1.26
C HIS A 31 -8.41 -23.68 -0.90
N PRO A 32 -7.89 -22.62 -1.55
CA PRO A 32 -8.37 -21.25 -1.31
C PRO A 32 -9.85 -21.12 -1.71
N PRO A 33 -10.57 -20.17 -1.11
CA PRO A 33 -11.94 -19.88 -1.47
C PRO A 33 -12.05 -19.41 -2.93
N GLN A 34 -13.19 -19.70 -3.55
CA GLN A 34 -13.50 -19.18 -4.88
C GLN A 34 -13.92 -17.70 -4.75
N ALA A 35 -13.16 -16.81 -5.33
CA ALA A 35 -13.39 -15.38 -5.21
C ALA A 35 -14.67 -14.88 -5.91
N GLN A 36 -15.19 -15.62 -6.88
CA GLN A 36 -16.42 -15.28 -7.62
C GLN A 36 -16.47 -13.81 -8.08
N TRP A 37 -15.36 -13.36 -8.69
CA TRP A 37 -15.24 -11.98 -9.13
C TRP A 37 -16.37 -11.54 -10.04
N PRO A 38 -16.78 -10.25 -10.05
CA PRO A 38 -17.84 -9.74 -10.90
C PRO A 38 -17.63 -10.07 -12.40
N ASN A 39 -18.73 -10.25 -13.13
CA ASN A 39 -18.74 -10.55 -14.57
C ASN A 39 -17.99 -11.85 -14.94
N ASP A 40 -18.02 -12.84 -14.07
CA ASP A 40 -17.31 -14.13 -14.25
C ASP A 40 -15.80 -13.94 -14.47
N ALA A 41 -15.24 -12.87 -13.92
CA ALA A 41 -13.81 -12.63 -14.02
C ALA A 41 -13.04 -13.69 -13.21
N LYS A 42 -11.89 -14.08 -13.76
CA LYS A 42 -11.00 -15.08 -13.14
C LYS A 42 -10.02 -14.43 -12.19
N ILE A 43 -9.68 -13.17 -12.44
CA ILE A 43 -8.71 -12.40 -11.69
C ILE A 43 -9.19 -10.96 -11.50
N ALA A 44 -8.98 -10.42 -10.29
CA ALA A 44 -9.09 -9.00 -10.02
C ALA A 44 -7.69 -8.36 -10.10
N VAL A 45 -7.55 -7.33 -10.92
CA VAL A 45 -6.30 -6.57 -11.06
C VAL A 45 -6.50 -5.17 -10.49
N SER A 46 -5.66 -4.80 -9.55
CA SER A 46 -5.65 -3.46 -8.97
C SER A 46 -4.31 -2.77 -9.24
N PHE A 47 -4.36 -1.66 -9.97
CA PHE A 47 -3.22 -0.77 -10.09
C PHE A 47 -3.18 0.19 -8.92
N VAL A 48 -2.00 0.35 -8.34
CA VAL A 48 -1.74 1.26 -7.23
C VAL A 48 -0.70 2.28 -7.65
N ILE A 49 -0.99 3.55 -7.44
CA ILE A 49 -0.02 4.63 -7.58
C ILE A 49 0.34 5.12 -6.18
N ASN A 50 1.60 4.92 -5.77
CA ASN A 50 2.12 5.52 -4.55
C ASN A 50 2.45 6.98 -4.83
N TYR A 51 1.68 7.91 -4.26
CA TYR A 51 1.92 9.34 -4.40
C TYR A 51 2.60 9.88 -3.13
N GLU A 52 3.93 9.95 -3.16
CA GLU A 52 4.81 10.13 -2.01
C GLU A 52 5.66 11.41 -2.10
N GLU A 53 5.81 11.96 -3.28
CA GLU A 53 6.79 12.97 -3.64
C GLU A 53 6.60 14.28 -2.88
N GLY A 54 7.63 14.66 -2.15
CA GLY A 54 7.63 15.82 -1.25
C GLY A 54 7.38 15.48 0.21
N ALA A 55 6.97 14.25 0.52
CA ALA A 55 6.74 13.77 1.89
C ALA A 55 7.86 12.86 2.42
N GLU A 56 8.88 12.60 1.64
CA GLU A 56 10.11 11.88 2.01
C GLU A 56 10.87 12.59 3.14
N GLN A 57 11.82 11.87 3.74
CA GLN A 57 12.79 12.51 4.64
C GLN A 57 13.51 13.64 3.94
N ASN A 58 13.40 14.85 4.48
CA ASN A 58 14.06 16.03 3.95
C ASN A 58 14.30 17.06 5.06
N VAL A 59 15.48 17.66 5.04
CA VAL A 59 15.84 18.74 5.98
C VAL A 59 14.83 19.89 5.96
N GLN A 60 14.23 20.18 4.80
CA GLN A 60 13.17 21.19 4.68
C GLN A 60 11.85 20.76 5.35
N ASN A 61 11.63 19.47 5.54
CA ASN A 61 10.49 18.92 6.28
C ASN A 61 10.75 18.85 7.79
N GLY A 62 11.92 19.29 8.26
CA GLY A 62 12.33 19.23 9.66
C GLY A 62 13.09 17.97 10.04
N ASP A 63 13.41 17.10 9.09
CA ASP A 63 14.17 15.87 9.35
C ASP A 63 15.66 16.15 9.51
N GLY A 64 16.35 15.26 10.23
CA GLY A 64 17.79 15.39 10.46
C GLY A 64 18.67 15.17 9.24
N GLN A 65 18.11 14.63 8.14
CA GLN A 65 18.79 14.29 6.90
C GLN A 65 17.79 14.15 5.74
N SER A 66 18.30 14.08 4.50
CA SER A 66 17.50 13.75 3.33
C SER A 66 17.35 12.23 3.14
N GLU A 67 16.29 11.80 2.48
CA GLU A 67 16.06 10.41 2.09
C GLU A 67 17.19 9.92 1.17
N ASN A 68 17.60 8.67 1.34
CA ASN A 68 18.54 8.03 0.44
C ASN A 68 18.19 6.58 0.12
N ALA A 69 17.14 6.03 0.77
CA ALA A 69 16.62 4.74 0.34
C ALA A 69 15.73 4.92 -0.88
N LEU A 70 15.77 3.95 -1.79
CA LEU A 70 14.89 3.92 -2.96
C LEU A 70 15.01 5.16 -3.87
N THR A 71 16.20 5.71 -3.97
CA THR A 71 16.56 6.81 -4.86
C THR A 71 17.71 6.41 -5.78
N GLU A 72 17.92 7.13 -6.87
CA GLU A 72 19.09 6.97 -7.76
C GLU A 72 20.42 7.28 -7.05
N GLN A 73 20.38 7.85 -5.85
CA GLN A 73 21.53 8.22 -5.03
C GLN A 73 21.76 7.28 -3.84
N SER A 74 21.13 6.12 -3.82
CA SER A 74 21.14 5.18 -2.68
C SER A 74 22.51 4.60 -2.32
N ASP A 75 23.50 4.72 -3.20
CA ASP A 75 24.90 4.31 -2.97
C ASP A 75 25.69 5.26 -2.06
N ARG A 76 25.12 6.41 -1.71
CA ARG A 76 25.77 7.43 -0.88
C ARG A 76 25.04 7.62 0.42
N PRO A 77 25.72 7.59 1.58
CA PRO A 77 25.08 7.87 2.84
C PRO A 77 24.54 9.30 2.89
N PRO A 78 23.37 9.53 3.52
CA PRO A 78 22.85 10.86 3.70
C PRO A 78 23.79 11.71 4.55
N ARG A 79 23.80 13.01 4.31
CA ARG A 79 24.61 13.97 5.09
C ARG A 79 23.72 14.65 6.14
N PRO A 80 23.96 14.41 7.44
CA PRO A 80 23.17 15.03 8.48
C PRO A 80 23.11 16.55 8.36
N GLY A 81 21.92 17.13 8.51
CA GLY A 81 21.68 18.58 8.45
C GLY A 81 21.87 19.23 7.06
N GLN A 82 22.10 18.44 6.00
CA GLN A 82 22.30 18.95 4.67
C GLN A 82 21.22 18.45 3.69
N ARG A 83 20.80 19.35 2.81
CA ARG A 83 19.91 19.00 1.70
C ARG A 83 20.63 18.16 0.67
N SER A 84 19.91 17.24 0.03
CA SER A 84 20.36 16.54 -1.16
C SER A 84 19.59 17.05 -2.38
N MET A 85 20.15 18.01 -3.10
CA MET A 85 19.49 18.62 -4.26
C MET A 85 19.17 17.63 -5.37
N ASN A 86 20.00 16.59 -5.54
CA ASN A 86 19.74 15.54 -6.52
C ASN A 86 18.54 14.68 -6.11
N THR A 87 18.48 14.25 -4.86
CA THR A 87 17.34 13.47 -4.32
C THR A 87 16.06 14.27 -4.40
N GLU A 88 16.09 15.55 -4.00
CA GLU A 88 14.92 16.44 -4.10
C GLU A 88 14.40 16.54 -5.54
N SER A 89 15.31 16.73 -6.49
CA SER A 89 14.95 16.81 -7.92
C SER A 89 14.44 15.50 -8.47
N ASP A 90 14.89 14.35 -7.94
CA ASP A 90 14.44 13.02 -8.29
C ASP A 90 12.97 12.83 -7.86
N PHE A 91 12.64 13.13 -6.61
CA PHE A 91 11.26 13.11 -6.13
C PHE A 91 10.36 14.12 -6.87
N GLU A 92 10.84 15.34 -7.11
CA GLU A 92 10.08 16.34 -7.89
C GLU A 92 9.66 15.82 -9.28
N TYR A 93 10.46 14.96 -9.91
CA TYR A 93 10.12 14.40 -11.22
C TYR A 93 8.82 13.60 -11.18
N GLY A 94 8.61 12.76 -10.17
CA GLY A 94 7.38 11.99 -9.99
C GLY A 94 6.15 12.90 -9.93
N SER A 95 6.18 13.91 -9.07
CA SER A 95 5.09 14.87 -8.90
C SER A 95 4.84 15.75 -10.11
N ARG A 96 5.90 16.18 -10.82
CA ARG A 96 5.80 17.12 -11.96
C ARG A 96 5.48 16.47 -13.28
N VAL A 97 5.91 15.21 -13.48
CA VAL A 97 5.85 14.52 -14.77
C VAL A 97 5.30 13.12 -14.65
N GLY A 98 5.80 12.32 -13.70
CA GLY A 98 5.50 10.91 -13.56
C GLY A 98 4.01 10.65 -13.37
N ILE A 99 3.39 11.33 -12.42
CA ILE A 99 1.97 11.16 -12.11
C ILE A 99 1.07 11.40 -13.33
N TRP A 100 1.31 12.46 -14.09
CA TRP A 100 0.50 12.77 -15.27
C TRP A 100 0.63 11.73 -16.38
N ARG A 101 1.82 11.18 -16.54
CA ARG A 101 2.07 10.10 -17.50
C ARG A 101 1.32 8.83 -17.13
N MET A 102 1.29 8.49 -15.84
CA MET A 102 0.54 7.34 -15.34
C MET A 102 -0.96 7.53 -15.54
N LEU A 103 -1.52 8.65 -15.08
CA LEU A 103 -2.94 8.96 -15.23
C LEU A 103 -3.36 8.91 -16.70
N ASN A 104 -2.64 9.57 -17.60
CA ASN A 104 -2.93 9.52 -19.04
C ASN A 104 -2.94 8.08 -19.60
N THR A 105 -2.09 7.20 -19.07
CA THR A 105 -2.05 5.80 -19.50
C THR A 105 -3.32 5.05 -19.07
N PHE A 106 -3.74 5.22 -17.82
CA PHE A 106 -4.93 4.54 -17.29
C PHE A 106 -6.22 5.11 -17.85
N GLU A 107 -6.32 6.43 -17.98
CA GLU A 107 -7.47 7.12 -18.59
C GLU A 107 -7.70 6.69 -20.03
N ALA A 108 -6.62 6.54 -20.83
CA ALA A 108 -6.71 6.08 -22.22
C ALA A 108 -7.32 4.67 -22.34
N HIS A 109 -7.34 3.90 -21.28
CA HIS A 109 -7.90 2.55 -21.22
C HIS A 109 -9.14 2.43 -20.32
N ASN A 110 -9.67 3.54 -19.80
CA ASN A 110 -10.79 3.60 -18.84
C ASN A 110 -10.55 2.69 -17.63
N MET A 111 -9.34 2.66 -17.10
CA MET A 111 -8.94 1.86 -15.96
C MET A 111 -8.88 2.71 -14.68
N PRO A 112 -9.76 2.47 -13.70
CA PRO A 112 -9.62 3.11 -12.40
C PRO A 112 -8.43 2.52 -11.65
N VAL A 113 -7.78 3.34 -10.82
CA VAL A 113 -6.65 2.93 -9.99
C VAL A 113 -6.90 3.31 -8.52
N THR A 114 -6.11 2.78 -7.61
CA THR A 114 -6.05 3.25 -6.22
C THR A 114 -4.80 4.09 -6.03
N ILE A 115 -4.98 5.33 -5.57
CA ILE A 115 -3.88 6.22 -5.22
C ILE A 115 -3.57 6.00 -3.74
N TYR A 116 -2.39 5.51 -3.42
CA TYR A 116 -1.86 5.51 -2.07
C TYR A 116 -1.25 6.89 -1.81
N ALA A 117 -2.04 7.76 -1.20
CA ALA A 117 -1.73 9.16 -1.06
C ALA A 117 -1.10 9.48 0.28
N VAL A 118 0.12 10.01 0.25
CA VAL A 118 0.77 10.60 1.41
C VAL A 118 0.24 12.02 1.61
N GLY A 119 -0.31 12.32 2.79
CA GLY A 119 -1.01 13.59 3.03
C GLY A 119 -0.14 14.80 2.75
N GLN A 120 1.09 14.83 3.26
CA GLN A 120 2.02 15.93 3.03
C GLN A 120 2.39 16.11 1.54
N ALA A 121 2.41 15.03 0.75
CA ALA A 121 2.64 15.11 -0.68
C ALA A 121 1.47 15.81 -1.39
N LEU A 122 0.23 15.49 -1.02
CA LEU A 122 -0.95 16.17 -1.55
C LEU A 122 -1.05 17.64 -1.13
N GLU A 123 -0.66 17.98 0.12
CA GLU A 123 -0.58 19.37 0.56
C GLU A 123 0.37 20.20 -0.30
N LYS A 124 1.47 19.60 -0.77
CA LYS A 124 2.47 20.26 -1.62
C LYS A 124 2.04 20.38 -3.09
N ASN A 125 1.21 19.45 -3.56
CA ASN A 125 0.68 19.49 -4.93
C ASN A 125 -0.82 19.15 -4.96
N PRO A 126 -1.69 20.07 -4.49
CA PRO A 126 -3.13 19.81 -4.48
C PRO A 126 -3.76 19.77 -5.89
N ALA A 127 -3.04 20.21 -6.92
CA ALA A 127 -3.55 20.20 -8.30
C ALA A 127 -3.83 18.78 -8.83
N VAL A 128 -3.17 17.75 -8.31
CA VAL A 128 -3.40 16.36 -8.74
C VAL A 128 -4.72 15.79 -8.24
N ILE A 129 -5.29 16.34 -7.16
CA ILE A 129 -6.50 15.80 -6.51
C ILE A 129 -7.69 15.83 -7.46
N GLN A 130 -7.83 16.93 -8.23
CA GLN A 130 -8.93 17.00 -9.19
C GLN A 130 -8.82 15.94 -10.29
N ALA A 131 -7.60 15.67 -10.78
CA ALA A 131 -7.39 14.62 -11.76
C ALA A 131 -7.70 13.22 -11.18
N PHE A 132 -7.38 12.98 -9.91
CA PHE A 132 -7.74 11.72 -9.26
C PHE A 132 -9.27 11.53 -9.20
N LYS A 133 -10.01 12.61 -8.91
CA LYS A 133 -11.47 12.57 -8.87
C LYS A 133 -12.09 12.43 -10.26
N ASP A 134 -11.60 13.17 -11.24
CA ASP A 134 -12.10 13.13 -12.63
C ASP A 134 -11.91 11.74 -13.25
N GLY A 135 -10.82 11.05 -12.89
CA GLY A 135 -10.55 9.66 -13.29
C GLY A 135 -11.28 8.60 -12.44
N GLU A 136 -12.15 8.99 -11.51
CA GLU A 136 -12.86 8.09 -10.59
C GLU A 136 -11.93 7.16 -9.79
N HIS A 137 -10.69 7.60 -9.55
CA HIS A 137 -9.71 6.85 -8.79
C HIS A 137 -10.06 6.81 -7.30
N GLU A 138 -9.72 5.73 -6.62
CA GLU A 138 -9.77 5.67 -5.16
C GLU A 138 -8.58 6.44 -4.59
N ILE A 139 -8.83 7.30 -3.59
CA ILE A 139 -7.76 7.93 -2.79
C ILE A 139 -7.73 7.23 -1.43
N ALA A 140 -6.72 6.40 -1.22
CA ALA A 140 -6.47 5.68 0.02
C ALA A 140 -5.28 6.28 0.77
N SER A 141 -5.17 5.98 2.05
CA SER A 141 -4.06 6.50 2.86
C SER A 141 -2.74 5.79 2.57
N HIS A 142 -1.65 6.57 2.54
CA HIS A 142 -0.27 6.09 2.60
C HIS A 142 0.51 6.79 3.73
N ALA A 143 -0.12 6.94 4.89
CA ALA A 143 0.35 7.72 6.02
C ALA A 143 0.51 9.24 5.70
N TYR A 144 0.84 10.05 6.74
CA TYR A 144 1.00 11.50 6.57
C TYR A 144 2.35 11.89 5.99
N ARG A 145 3.37 11.13 6.32
CA ARG A 145 4.75 11.27 5.83
C ARG A 145 5.25 9.94 5.28
N TRP A 146 6.09 9.99 4.25
CA TRP A 146 6.78 8.82 3.73
C TRP A 146 8.13 8.64 4.42
N ILE A 147 8.10 8.22 5.66
CA ILE A 147 9.24 8.02 6.55
C ILE A 147 9.16 6.66 7.25
N ASP A 148 10.24 6.23 7.90
CA ASP A 148 10.22 5.04 8.73
C ASP A 148 9.56 5.35 10.07
N TYR A 149 8.54 4.58 10.44
CA TYR A 149 7.78 4.72 11.68
C TYR A 149 8.28 3.80 12.80
N HIS A 150 9.25 2.92 12.52
CA HIS A 150 9.66 1.86 13.43
C HIS A 150 10.04 2.37 14.83
N ASP A 151 10.85 3.39 14.89
CA ASP A 151 11.38 3.97 16.14
C ASP A 151 10.62 5.23 16.60
N MET A 152 9.48 5.55 15.97
CA MET A 152 8.69 6.73 16.32
C MET A 152 8.03 6.53 17.70
N ASP A 153 7.90 7.62 18.47
CA ASP A 153 7.09 7.61 19.69
C ASP A 153 5.62 7.30 19.38
N GLU A 154 4.98 6.48 20.21
CA GLU A 154 3.60 6.01 19.99
C GLU A 154 2.59 7.15 19.86
N ALA A 155 2.71 8.17 20.73
CA ALA A 155 1.79 9.30 20.71
C ALA A 155 1.95 10.14 19.42
N LEU A 156 3.19 10.30 18.95
CA LEU A 156 3.50 11.00 17.71
C LEU A 156 3.02 10.19 16.50
N GLU A 157 3.20 8.86 16.50
CA GLU A 157 2.69 8.00 15.46
C GLU A 157 1.17 8.09 15.35
N LYS A 158 0.46 8.04 16.48
CA LYS A 158 -1.00 8.22 16.53
C LYS A 158 -1.43 9.61 16.03
N GLU A 159 -0.69 10.67 16.39
CA GLU A 159 -0.94 12.02 15.88
C GLU A 159 -0.82 12.06 14.35
N TYR A 160 0.19 11.43 13.78
CA TYR A 160 0.38 11.37 12.32
C TYR A 160 -0.73 10.60 11.61
N ILE A 161 -1.25 9.53 12.21
CA ILE A 161 -2.40 8.80 11.67
C ILE A 161 -3.64 9.70 11.62
N VAL A 162 -3.98 10.33 12.75
CA VAL A 162 -5.14 11.23 12.83
C VAL A 162 -4.98 12.42 11.89
N ARG A 163 -3.78 12.99 11.81
CA ARG A 163 -3.47 14.07 10.88
C ARG A 163 -3.67 13.67 9.43
N GLN A 164 -3.22 12.46 9.06
CA GLN A 164 -3.42 11.91 7.72
C GLN A 164 -4.90 11.81 7.36
N LEU A 165 -5.71 11.24 8.24
CA LEU A 165 -7.14 11.08 8.00
C LEU A 165 -7.83 12.43 7.78
N LYS A 166 -7.55 13.41 8.65
CA LYS A 166 -8.09 14.76 8.52
C LYS A 166 -7.57 15.51 7.30
N CYS A 167 -6.29 15.38 6.98
CA CYS A 167 -5.68 15.98 5.80
C CYS A 167 -6.36 15.48 4.52
N LEU A 168 -6.58 14.17 4.39
CA LEU A 168 -7.27 13.64 3.21
C LEU A 168 -8.72 14.10 3.16
N GLU A 169 -9.44 14.11 4.27
CA GLU A 169 -10.82 14.62 4.32
C GLU A 169 -10.88 16.10 3.92
N GLU A 170 -10.01 16.94 4.45
CA GLU A 170 -9.94 18.37 4.12
C GLU A 170 -9.63 18.64 2.65
N LEU A 171 -8.69 17.88 2.07
CA LEU A 171 -8.25 18.06 0.69
C LEU A 171 -9.17 17.42 -0.35
N THR A 172 -9.77 16.29 -0.01
CA THR A 172 -10.57 15.50 -0.96
C THR A 172 -12.07 15.58 -0.72
N GLY A 173 -12.51 15.98 0.48
CA GLY A 173 -13.90 15.99 0.91
C GLY A 173 -14.39 14.66 1.46
N GLU A 174 -13.53 13.64 1.53
CA GLU A 174 -13.89 12.30 2.00
C GLU A 174 -12.74 11.71 2.82
N TYR A 175 -13.09 10.95 3.87
CA TYR A 175 -12.11 10.14 4.58
C TYR A 175 -11.67 8.94 3.73
N PRO A 176 -10.37 8.57 3.74
CA PRO A 176 -9.92 7.34 3.09
C PRO A 176 -10.51 6.12 3.82
N VAL A 177 -10.99 5.14 3.07
CA VAL A 177 -11.53 3.88 3.63
C VAL A 177 -10.51 2.74 3.62
N GLY A 178 -9.34 2.98 3.08
CA GLY A 178 -8.23 2.04 3.00
C GLY A 178 -6.92 2.64 3.49
N TRP A 179 -6.05 1.77 4.00
CA TRP A 179 -4.76 2.16 4.58
C TRP A 179 -3.61 1.27 4.09
N TYR A 180 -2.46 1.88 3.88
CA TYR A 180 -1.17 1.26 3.65
C TYR A 180 -0.05 2.14 4.22
N TYR A 181 0.90 1.57 4.94
CA TYR A 181 2.06 2.28 5.47
C TYR A 181 3.32 2.06 4.64
N GLY A 182 3.64 0.78 4.38
CA GLY A 182 4.86 0.35 3.75
C GLY A 182 6.11 0.37 4.64
N ARG A 183 6.20 1.29 5.62
CA ARG A 183 7.31 1.44 6.59
C ARG A 183 6.77 1.54 8.01
N LEU A 184 5.95 0.56 8.40
CA LEU A 184 5.21 0.54 9.65
C LEU A 184 6.08 0.19 10.86
N SER A 185 5.65 0.63 12.05
CA SER A 185 6.12 0.15 13.34
C SER A 185 5.38 -1.12 13.77
N PRO A 186 5.83 -1.85 14.79
CA PRO A 186 5.05 -2.94 15.37
C PRO A 186 3.67 -2.52 15.90
N ARG A 187 3.45 -1.23 16.17
CA ARG A 187 2.20 -0.66 16.71
C ARG A 187 1.23 -0.21 15.62
N SER A 188 1.71 0.07 14.42
CA SER A 188 0.98 0.80 13.38
C SER A 188 -0.40 0.25 13.09
N LYS A 189 -0.54 -1.07 12.90
CA LYS A 189 -1.83 -1.70 12.57
C LYS A 189 -2.89 -1.45 13.65
N ALA A 190 -2.53 -1.62 14.92
CA ALA A 190 -3.44 -1.36 16.03
C ALA A 190 -3.80 0.11 16.13
N LEU A 191 -2.82 1.01 15.99
CA LEU A 191 -3.05 2.45 16.07
C LEU A 191 -3.93 2.96 14.93
N VAL A 192 -3.77 2.43 13.72
CA VAL A 192 -4.65 2.74 12.58
C VAL A 192 -6.07 2.28 12.87
N PHE A 193 -6.24 1.03 13.29
CA PHE A 193 -7.55 0.49 13.64
C PHE A 193 -8.26 1.33 14.72
N GLU A 194 -7.55 1.68 15.79
CA GLU A 194 -8.05 2.54 16.86
C GLU A 194 -8.44 3.93 16.35
N ALA A 195 -7.62 4.56 15.50
CA ALA A 195 -7.90 5.90 14.99
C ALA A 195 -9.17 5.95 14.13
N TYR A 196 -9.35 4.96 13.25
CA TYR A 196 -10.58 4.85 12.46
C TYR A 196 -11.80 4.67 13.34
N LYS A 197 -11.71 3.80 14.35
CA LYS A 197 -12.78 3.55 15.32
C LYS A 197 -13.11 4.79 16.16
N GLU A 198 -12.12 5.51 16.66
CA GLU A 198 -12.30 6.73 17.44
C GLU A 198 -12.96 7.86 16.63
N LEU A 199 -12.67 7.96 15.34
CA LEU A 199 -13.26 8.94 14.44
C LEU A 199 -14.61 8.50 13.87
N GLY A 200 -15.03 7.24 14.11
CA GLY A 200 -16.26 6.68 13.53
C GLY A 200 -16.22 6.49 12.03
N ILE A 201 -15.03 6.26 11.46
CA ILE A 201 -14.81 6.07 10.03
C ILE A 201 -14.67 4.57 9.74
N PRO A 202 -15.23 4.03 8.64
CA PRO A 202 -15.02 2.64 8.28
C PRO A 202 -13.60 2.41 7.76
N LEU A 203 -12.83 1.50 8.37
CA LEU A 203 -11.64 0.92 7.79
C LEU A 203 -12.09 -0.28 6.94
N CYS A 204 -12.23 -0.08 5.64
CA CYS A 204 -12.71 -1.13 4.75
C CYS A 204 -11.64 -2.16 4.41
N TRP A 205 -10.38 -1.75 4.35
CA TRP A 205 -9.25 -2.62 4.06
C TRP A 205 -7.93 -2.02 4.56
N GLU A 206 -6.97 -2.91 4.78
CA GLU A 206 -5.59 -2.60 5.13
C GLU A 206 -4.65 -3.43 4.25
N SER A 207 -3.49 -2.91 3.88
CA SER A 207 -2.65 -3.50 2.85
C SER A 207 -1.21 -3.79 3.27
N ASP A 208 -0.83 -3.61 4.54
CA ASP A 208 0.50 -3.96 5.03
C ASP A 208 0.63 -5.47 5.30
N SER A 209 0.39 -6.21 4.23
CA SER A 209 0.52 -7.66 4.18
C SER A 209 1.00 -8.11 2.81
N TYR A 210 1.87 -9.12 2.78
CA TYR A 210 2.51 -9.65 1.57
C TYR A 210 2.42 -11.18 1.52
N CYS A 211 1.55 -11.78 2.34
CA CYS A 211 1.60 -13.20 2.66
C CYS A 211 0.54 -14.05 1.97
N ASP A 212 -0.32 -13.46 1.14
CA ASP A 212 -1.37 -14.19 0.40
C ASP A 212 -1.65 -13.56 -0.97
N ASP A 213 -2.28 -14.33 -1.85
CA ASP A 213 -2.75 -13.87 -3.17
C ASP A 213 -4.22 -13.42 -3.13
N LEU A 214 -4.96 -13.71 -2.06
CA LEU A 214 -6.35 -13.34 -1.85
C LEU A 214 -6.52 -12.47 -0.61
N PRO A 215 -7.57 -11.62 -0.55
CA PRO A 215 -7.91 -10.94 0.68
C PRO A 215 -8.22 -11.93 1.80
N TYR A 216 -7.88 -11.57 3.03
CA TYR A 216 -8.16 -12.40 4.22
C TYR A 216 -8.44 -11.53 5.44
N TRP A 217 -9.09 -12.12 6.45
CA TRP A 217 -9.33 -11.46 7.72
C TRP A 217 -8.18 -11.70 8.68
N SER A 218 -7.73 -10.65 9.35
CA SER A 218 -6.75 -10.69 10.43
C SER A 218 -7.42 -10.28 11.73
N ASP A 219 -7.29 -11.08 12.77
CA ASP A 219 -7.73 -10.71 14.10
C ASP A 219 -6.98 -9.48 14.59
N VAL A 220 -7.68 -8.61 15.29
CA VAL A 220 -7.08 -7.43 15.92
C VAL A 220 -7.03 -7.67 17.43
N PRO A 221 -5.83 -7.79 18.04
CA PRO A 221 -5.69 -8.11 19.47
C PRO A 221 -6.47 -7.15 20.39
N ALA A 222 -6.56 -5.88 20.01
CA ALA A 222 -7.33 -4.86 20.74
C ALA A 222 -8.85 -5.12 20.77
N GLU A 223 -9.39 -5.98 19.89
CA GLU A 223 -10.81 -6.37 19.92
C GLU A 223 -11.11 -7.49 20.91
N ALA A 224 -10.11 -8.28 21.30
CA ALA A 224 -10.29 -9.37 22.25
C ALA A 224 -10.68 -8.86 23.66
N ASP A 225 -10.33 -7.61 23.99
CA ASP A 225 -10.64 -6.97 25.26
C ASP A 225 -12.02 -6.27 25.29
N LEU A 226 -12.79 -6.31 24.19
CA LEU A 226 -14.12 -5.73 24.17
C LEU A 226 -15.12 -6.61 24.96
N PRO A 227 -15.99 -6.02 25.79
CA PRO A 227 -17.01 -6.79 26.50
C PRO A 227 -17.88 -7.58 25.52
N ALA A 228 -18.19 -8.83 25.88
CA ALA A 228 -19.12 -9.67 25.14
C ALA A 228 -20.44 -8.95 24.94
N GLY A 229 -20.79 -8.52 23.74
CA GLY A 229 -21.97 -7.71 23.39
C GLY A 229 -21.64 -6.37 22.75
N ALA A 230 -20.39 -5.88 22.81
CA ALA A 230 -19.89 -4.77 22.01
C ALA A 230 -19.32 -5.27 20.65
N GLN A 231 -19.29 -6.58 20.43
CA GLN A 231 -18.84 -7.21 19.20
C GLN A 231 -19.92 -7.01 18.12
N SER A 232 -19.55 -6.40 17.02
CA SER A 232 -20.43 -6.26 15.85
C SER A 232 -20.86 -7.65 15.34
N ALA A 233 -22.08 -7.78 14.85
CA ALA A 233 -22.62 -9.03 14.29
C ALA A 233 -22.04 -9.37 12.89
N GLY A 234 -20.76 -9.08 12.66
CA GLY A 234 -20.03 -9.33 11.41
C GLY A 234 -18.66 -9.94 11.67
N PRO A 235 -17.89 -10.29 10.63
CA PRO A 235 -16.52 -10.76 10.79
C PRO A 235 -15.74 -9.74 11.62
N GLN A 236 -15.13 -10.24 12.70
CA GLN A 236 -14.29 -9.41 13.57
C GLN A 236 -12.91 -9.32 12.94
N GLY A 237 -12.28 -8.15 13.10
CA GLY A 237 -10.93 -7.96 12.63
C GLY A 237 -10.81 -6.97 11.47
N MET A 238 -9.66 -7.01 10.87
CA MET A 238 -9.24 -6.14 9.79
C MET A 238 -9.17 -6.93 8.48
N LEU A 239 -9.84 -6.45 7.42
CA LEU A 239 -9.73 -7.07 6.11
C LEU A 239 -8.39 -6.69 5.48
N MET A 240 -7.52 -7.67 5.34
CA MET A 240 -6.23 -7.52 4.67
C MET A 240 -6.39 -7.71 3.17
N LEU A 241 -5.97 -6.72 2.40
CA LEU A 241 -5.78 -6.84 0.96
C LEU A 241 -4.28 -6.90 0.68
N PRO A 242 -3.71 -8.08 0.42
CA PRO A 242 -2.27 -8.22 0.25
C PRO A 242 -1.71 -7.32 -0.86
N TYR A 243 -0.49 -6.88 -0.66
CA TYR A 243 0.29 -6.09 -1.60
C TYR A 243 1.31 -7.00 -2.28
N THR A 244 1.46 -6.88 -3.59
CA THR A 244 2.35 -7.75 -4.35
C THR A 244 3.70 -7.07 -4.57
N TYR A 245 4.69 -7.39 -3.73
CA TYR A 245 6.03 -6.81 -3.80
C TYR A 245 6.76 -7.04 -5.12
N ASP A 246 6.52 -8.17 -5.74
CA ASP A 246 7.19 -8.55 -6.98
C ASP A 246 6.72 -7.73 -8.18
N ALA A 247 5.54 -7.14 -8.12
CA ALA A 247 4.98 -6.29 -9.16
C ALA A 247 5.17 -4.77 -8.91
N ASN A 248 6.05 -4.39 -7.99
CA ASN A 248 6.37 -2.99 -7.72
C ASN A 248 7.54 -2.51 -8.58
N ASP A 249 7.45 -1.30 -9.15
CA ASP A 249 8.50 -0.67 -9.96
C ASP A 249 9.74 -0.29 -9.16
N LEU A 250 9.68 -0.37 -7.84
CA LEU A 250 10.83 -0.31 -6.94
C LEU A 250 11.96 -1.27 -7.33
N LYS A 251 11.63 -2.34 -8.05
CA LYS A 251 12.64 -3.27 -8.58
C LYS A 251 13.65 -2.62 -9.54
N PHE A 252 13.35 -1.45 -10.10
CA PHE A 252 14.33 -0.69 -10.88
C PHE A 252 15.39 0.00 -10.01
N HIS A 253 15.08 0.27 -8.75
CA HIS A 253 16.00 0.89 -7.78
C HIS A 253 16.74 -0.14 -6.91
N SER A 254 16.35 -1.39 -6.96
CA SER A 254 17.02 -2.44 -6.19
C SER A 254 18.34 -2.86 -6.84
N PRO A 255 19.42 -3.06 -6.07
CA PRO A 255 20.69 -3.59 -6.59
C PRO A 255 20.57 -4.96 -7.31
N SER A 256 19.56 -5.75 -6.95
CA SER A 256 19.21 -7.02 -7.58
C SER A 256 18.02 -6.92 -8.54
N GLY A 257 17.66 -5.71 -8.93
CA GLY A 257 16.44 -5.44 -9.64
C GLY A 257 16.48 -5.62 -11.15
N VAL A 258 15.42 -5.21 -11.80
CA VAL A 258 15.21 -5.31 -13.24
C VAL A 258 15.64 -4.00 -13.90
N PHE A 259 16.59 -4.04 -14.83
CA PHE A 259 17.12 -2.84 -15.49
C PHE A 259 16.59 -2.62 -16.93
N SER A 260 15.61 -3.41 -17.36
CA SER A 260 15.08 -3.35 -18.72
C SER A 260 13.55 -3.26 -18.70
N PRO A 261 12.93 -2.30 -19.41
CA PRO A 261 11.47 -2.24 -19.57
C PRO A 261 10.90 -3.53 -20.14
N GLN A 262 11.59 -4.17 -21.06
CA GLN A 262 11.20 -5.46 -21.63
C GLN A 262 11.14 -6.54 -20.54
N ALA A 263 12.18 -6.68 -19.75
CA ALA A 263 12.24 -7.69 -18.69
C ALA A 263 11.18 -7.44 -17.61
N PHE A 264 10.88 -6.18 -17.26
CA PHE A 264 9.82 -5.86 -16.31
C PHE A 264 8.44 -6.19 -16.88
N TYR A 265 8.18 -5.87 -18.13
CA TYR A 265 6.94 -6.28 -18.81
C TYR A 265 6.76 -7.80 -18.80
N GLU A 266 7.80 -8.56 -19.16
CA GLU A 266 7.78 -10.03 -19.17
C GLU A 266 7.58 -10.60 -17.75
N TYR A 267 8.14 -9.94 -16.75
CA TYR A 267 7.94 -10.29 -15.35
C TYR A 267 6.49 -10.10 -14.91
N LEU A 268 5.90 -8.93 -15.19
CA LEU A 268 4.49 -8.65 -14.89
C LEU A 268 3.55 -9.61 -15.63
N GLN A 269 3.85 -9.90 -16.90
CA GLN A 269 3.07 -10.84 -17.69
C GLN A 269 3.10 -12.25 -17.10
N SER A 270 4.28 -12.73 -16.71
CA SER A 270 4.45 -14.05 -16.11
C SER A 270 3.74 -14.19 -14.79
N ALA A 271 3.84 -13.16 -13.92
CA ALA A 271 3.14 -13.13 -12.65
C ALA A 271 1.61 -13.13 -12.85
N PHE A 272 1.10 -12.31 -13.76
CA PHE A 272 -0.31 -12.27 -14.11
C PHE A 272 -0.80 -13.62 -14.64
N ASP A 273 -0.10 -14.24 -15.58
CA ASP A 273 -0.51 -15.51 -16.20
C ASP A 273 -0.59 -16.67 -15.17
N ILE A 274 0.20 -16.61 -14.10
CA ILE A 274 0.10 -17.56 -12.98
C ILE A 274 -1.10 -17.22 -12.09
N LEU A 275 -1.29 -15.96 -11.73
CA LEU A 275 -2.34 -15.52 -10.81
C LEU A 275 -3.73 -15.50 -11.46
N GLU A 276 -3.84 -15.48 -12.79
CA GLU A 276 -5.13 -15.61 -13.51
C GLU A 276 -5.92 -16.87 -13.08
N ILE A 277 -5.23 -17.84 -12.47
CA ILE A 277 -5.85 -19.08 -12.01
C ILE A 277 -6.46 -18.94 -10.62
N TYR A 278 -5.93 -18.03 -9.75
CA TYR A 278 -6.19 -18.12 -8.31
C TYR A 278 -6.57 -16.83 -7.60
N GLY A 279 -6.28 -15.59 -8.14
CA GLY A 279 -6.21 -14.55 -7.18
C GLY A 279 -6.50 -13.11 -7.57
N THR A 280 -5.86 -12.24 -6.82
CA THR A 280 -5.74 -10.81 -7.09
C THR A 280 -4.33 -10.50 -7.54
N PHE A 281 -4.19 -9.50 -8.41
CA PHE A 281 -2.88 -9.00 -8.81
C PHE A 281 -2.80 -7.49 -8.56
N VAL A 282 -1.84 -7.09 -7.76
CA VAL A 282 -1.59 -5.69 -7.40
C VAL A 282 -0.31 -5.23 -8.07
N ILE A 283 -0.40 -4.16 -8.85
CA ILE A 283 0.76 -3.56 -9.51
C ILE A 283 0.95 -2.17 -8.95
N ALA A 284 2.07 -1.96 -8.28
CA ALA A 284 2.40 -0.68 -7.67
C ALA A 284 3.44 0.07 -8.49
N THR A 285 3.28 1.37 -8.57
CA THR A 285 4.21 2.27 -9.26
C THR A 285 4.36 3.58 -8.47
N THR A 286 5.56 4.10 -8.42
CA THR A 286 5.91 5.29 -7.63
C THR A 286 6.38 6.43 -8.54
N LEU A 287 7.58 6.38 -9.05
CA LEU A 287 8.20 7.53 -9.76
C LEU A 287 7.91 7.59 -11.26
N CYS A 288 7.47 6.53 -11.86
CA CYS A 288 7.14 6.39 -13.30
C CYS A 288 8.07 7.10 -14.28
N TYR A 289 9.34 6.77 -14.24
CA TYR A 289 10.29 7.16 -15.31
C TYR A 289 9.86 6.62 -16.67
N THR A 290 10.41 7.20 -17.73
CA THR A 290 10.02 6.87 -19.12
C THR A 290 10.07 5.38 -19.45
N ASN A 291 11.06 4.67 -18.90
CA ASN A 291 11.26 3.24 -19.11
C ASN A 291 10.19 2.40 -18.40
N ILE A 292 9.85 2.76 -17.18
CA ILE A 292 8.79 2.12 -16.38
C ILE A 292 7.45 2.35 -17.06
N ALA A 293 7.18 3.59 -17.48
CA ALA A 293 5.95 3.92 -18.21
C ALA A 293 5.76 3.09 -19.47
N GLN A 294 6.83 2.75 -20.19
CA GLN A 294 6.74 1.90 -21.35
C GLN A 294 6.32 0.46 -20.99
N ALA A 295 6.92 -0.10 -19.94
CA ALA A 295 6.57 -1.44 -19.47
C ALA A 295 5.12 -1.49 -18.97
N LEU A 296 4.72 -0.50 -18.17
CA LEU A 296 3.37 -0.36 -17.65
C LEU A 296 2.34 -0.24 -18.78
N LYS A 297 2.56 0.65 -19.76
CA LYS A 297 1.68 0.80 -20.91
C LYS A 297 1.48 -0.51 -21.66
N ARG A 298 2.55 -1.23 -21.96
CA ARG A 298 2.48 -2.53 -22.64
C ARG A 298 1.73 -3.57 -21.82
N PHE A 299 1.88 -3.54 -20.50
CA PHE A 299 1.15 -4.45 -19.64
C PHE A 299 -0.34 -4.10 -19.57
N VAL A 300 -0.69 -2.81 -19.48
CA VAL A 300 -2.08 -2.34 -19.57
C VAL A 300 -2.73 -2.79 -20.90
N GLU A 301 -2.03 -2.60 -22.02
CA GLU A 301 -2.49 -3.08 -23.34
C GLU A 301 -2.69 -4.61 -23.36
N TYR A 302 -1.77 -5.35 -22.74
CA TYR A 302 -1.85 -6.82 -22.68
C TYR A 302 -3.09 -7.30 -21.93
N ILE A 303 -3.35 -6.78 -20.72
CA ILE A 303 -4.50 -7.21 -19.92
C ILE A 303 -5.83 -6.70 -20.49
N SER A 304 -5.84 -5.53 -21.17
CA SER A 304 -7.03 -5.00 -21.82
C SER A 304 -7.56 -5.93 -22.92
N ALA A 305 -6.70 -6.72 -23.51
CA ALA A 305 -7.06 -7.70 -24.54
C ALA A 305 -7.48 -9.06 -23.97
N LYS A 306 -7.38 -9.28 -22.65
CA LYS A 306 -7.67 -10.56 -22.00
C LYS A 306 -9.14 -10.61 -21.54
N PRO A 307 -9.90 -11.66 -21.87
CA PRO A 307 -11.21 -11.89 -21.27
C PRO A 307 -11.06 -12.35 -19.81
N GLY A 308 -12.05 -12.07 -18.99
CA GLY A 308 -12.07 -12.54 -17.59
C GLY A 308 -11.14 -11.79 -16.64
N VAL A 309 -10.75 -10.56 -16.98
CA VAL A 309 -9.99 -9.67 -16.13
C VAL A 309 -10.90 -8.57 -15.59
N TRP A 310 -10.94 -8.41 -14.28
CA TRP A 310 -11.62 -7.31 -13.62
C TRP A 310 -10.59 -6.32 -13.10
N VAL A 311 -10.34 -5.26 -13.87
CA VAL A 311 -9.50 -4.14 -13.43
C VAL A 311 -10.33 -3.23 -12.56
N THR A 312 -9.89 -2.99 -11.32
CA THR A 312 -10.70 -2.25 -10.35
C THR A 312 -9.86 -1.65 -9.21
N ARG A 313 -10.52 -0.84 -8.37
CA ARG A 313 -9.91 -0.22 -7.20
C ARG A 313 -9.88 -1.22 -6.04
N ARG A 314 -9.02 -0.96 -5.07
CA ARG A 314 -8.90 -1.82 -3.88
C ARG A 314 -10.18 -1.81 -3.04
N LYS A 315 -10.86 -0.67 -2.92
CA LYS A 315 -12.16 -0.61 -2.23
C LYS A 315 -13.21 -1.52 -2.84
N ASP A 316 -13.23 -1.65 -4.17
CA ASP A 316 -14.21 -2.50 -4.86
C ASP A 316 -13.93 -3.98 -4.60
N ILE A 317 -12.64 -4.37 -4.54
CA ILE A 317 -12.22 -5.71 -4.12
C ILE A 317 -12.66 -5.98 -2.68
N ALA A 318 -12.42 -5.03 -1.77
CA ALA A 318 -12.81 -5.15 -0.37
C ALA A 318 -14.34 -5.30 -0.20
N GLU A 319 -15.11 -4.48 -0.92
CA GLU A 319 -16.58 -4.55 -0.90
C GLU A 319 -17.10 -5.88 -1.44
N HIS A 320 -16.48 -6.39 -2.52
CA HIS A 320 -16.83 -7.69 -3.07
C HIS A 320 -16.51 -8.81 -2.08
N TRP A 321 -15.29 -8.83 -1.53
CA TRP A 321 -14.86 -9.86 -0.60
C TRP A 321 -15.72 -9.95 0.65
N ARG A 322 -16.10 -8.79 1.23
CA ARG A 322 -17.01 -8.71 2.38
C ARG A 322 -18.41 -9.29 2.12
N ARG A 323 -18.80 -9.46 0.86
CA ARG A 323 -20.10 -10.05 0.50
C ARG A 323 -20.06 -11.56 0.35
N ILE A 324 -18.88 -12.13 0.09
CA ILE A 324 -18.75 -13.56 -0.20
C ILE A 324 -18.12 -14.36 0.95
N VAL A 325 -17.42 -13.71 1.85
CA VAL A 325 -16.76 -14.25 3.04
C VAL A 325 -17.19 -13.45 4.26
#